data_fdfe8d222e94535385b69dea7ff977fb
#
_entry.id   fdfe8d222e94535385b69dea7ff977fb
#
_cell.length_a   1.000
_cell.length_b   1.000
_cell.length_c   1.000
_cell.angle_alpha   90.00
_cell.angle_beta   90.00
_cell.angle_gamma   90.00
#
_symmetry.space_group_name_H-M   'P 1'
#
loop_
_entity.id
_entity.type
_entity.pdbx_description
1 polymer ?
#
loop_
_entity_poly.entity_id
_entity_poly.type
_entity_poly.pdbx_seq_one_letter_code
_entity_poly.pdbx_strand_id
1 'polypeptide(L)'
;MAPKDCSTDTTRLYRHLESKFENVAERLLLSQVDEKDDVLSITLHIIERIFVTTAMNLVNNNITKASKLLGMSRNTLSKKLRESGRLP
;
A
#
# COMPACT_ATOMS: atom_id res chain seq x y z
N MET A 1 -12.14 -7.18 6.24
CA MET A 1 -12.52 -8.32 5.40
C MET A 1 -11.50 -9.44 5.54
N ALA A 2 -11.95 -10.62 5.85
CA ALA A 2 -11.04 -11.74 6.02
C ALA A 2 -10.58 -12.26 4.64
N PRO A 3 -9.31 -12.64 4.48
CA PRO A 3 -8.87 -13.24 3.24
C PRO A 3 -9.57 -14.57 3.04
N LYS A 4 -9.88 -14.89 1.78
CA LYS A 4 -10.51 -16.15 1.44
C LYS A 4 -9.62 -17.33 1.75
N ASP A 5 -8.36 -17.10 1.62
CA ASP A 5 -7.35 -18.05 1.89
C ASP A 5 -7.25 -18.21 3.40
N CYS A 6 -7.48 -19.39 3.90
CA CYS A 6 -7.46 -19.65 5.33
C CYS A 6 -6.06 -19.75 5.88
N SER A 7 -5.10 -19.21 5.19
CA SER A 7 -3.72 -19.24 5.66
C SER A 7 -3.60 -18.49 6.97
N THR A 8 -3.20 -19.19 8.02
CA THR A 8 -2.98 -18.59 9.32
C THR A 8 -1.94 -17.50 9.26
N ASP A 9 -0.91 -17.69 8.43
CA ASP A 9 0.15 -16.71 8.28
C ASP A 9 -0.34 -15.42 7.67
N THR A 10 -1.19 -15.51 6.64
CA THR A 10 -1.74 -14.33 5.99
C THR A 10 -2.63 -13.56 6.95
N THR A 11 -3.49 -14.26 7.68
CA THR A 11 -4.36 -13.63 8.66
C THR A 11 -3.55 -12.92 9.74
N ARG A 12 -2.49 -13.56 10.19
CA ARG A 12 -1.60 -12.99 11.20
C ARG A 12 -0.93 -11.72 10.69
N LEU A 13 -0.52 -11.71 9.42
CA LEU A 13 0.09 -10.54 8.83
C LEU A 13 -0.89 -9.37 8.76
N TYR A 14 -2.13 -9.63 8.39
CA TYR A 14 -3.14 -8.57 8.36
C TYR A 14 -3.42 -8.01 9.74
N ARG A 15 -3.47 -8.86 10.75
CA ARG A 15 -3.65 -8.41 12.12
C ARG A 15 -2.47 -7.58 12.61
N HIS A 16 -1.28 -8.00 12.22
CA HIS A 16 -0.07 -7.26 12.57
C HIS A 16 -0.07 -5.89 11.92
N LEU A 17 -0.45 -5.83 10.66
CA LEU A 17 -0.57 -4.57 9.93
C LEU A 17 -1.57 -3.65 10.62
N GLU A 18 -2.73 -4.17 10.96
CA GLU A 18 -3.77 -3.40 11.61
C GLU A 18 -3.29 -2.84 12.96
N SER A 19 -2.68 -3.70 13.76
CA SER A 19 -2.18 -3.29 15.07
C SER A 19 -1.11 -2.20 14.97
N LYS A 20 -0.18 -2.35 14.05
CA LYS A 20 0.86 -1.36 13.84
C LYS A 20 0.29 -0.05 13.33
N PHE A 21 -0.67 -0.13 12.42
CA PHE A 21 -1.26 1.06 11.84
C PHE A 21 -2.15 1.82 12.80
N GLU A 22 -2.79 1.15 13.73
CA GLU A 22 -3.56 1.85 14.75
C GLU A 22 -2.68 2.83 15.51
N ASN A 23 -1.50 2.39 15.90
CA ASN A 23 -0.55 3.24 16.62
C ASN A 23 -0.05 4.40 15.75
N VAL A 24 0.29 4.08 14.51
CA VAL A 24 0.77 5.10 13.57
C VAL A 24 -0.34 6.13 13.29
N ALA A 25 -1.55 5.65 13.07
CA ALA A 25 -2.68 6.54 12.78
C ALA A 25 -2.92 7.50 13.94
N GLU A 26 -2.90 6.98 15.16
CA GLU A 26 -3.10 7.82 16.33
C GLU A 26 -2.05 8.92 16.40
N ARG A 27 -0.79 8.56 16.20
CA ARG A 27 0.30 9.53 16.26
C ARG A 27 0.20 10.57 15.15
N LEU A 28 -0.14 10.13 13.95
CA LEU A 28 -0.29 11.04 12.83
C LEU A 28 -1.43 12.03 13.05
N LEU A 29 -2.55 11.54 13.55
CA LEU A 29 -3.71 12.39 13.78
C LEU A 29 -3.45 13.39 14.91
N LEU A 30 -2.75 12.95 15.95
CA LEU A 30 -2.43 13.83 17.07
C LEU A 30 -1.40 14.87 16.71
N SER A 31 -0.51 14.57 15.76
CA SER A 31 0.54 15.51 15.36
C SER A 31 0.08 16.49 14.31
N GLN A 32 -1.12 16.32 13.78
CA GLN A 32 -1.64 17.21 12.76
C GLN A 32 -2.02 18.56 13.37
N VAL A 33 -1.34 19.59 12.93
CA VAL A 33 -1.54 20.94 13.44
C VAL A 33 -2.43 21.75 12.50
N ASP A 34 -2.38 21.43 11.22
CA ASP A 34 -3.08 22.19 10.18
C ASP A 34 -4.18 21.32 9.58
N GLU A 35 -5.42 21.82 9.59
CA GLU A 35 -6.56 21.12 9.04
C GLU A 35 -6.46 20.89 7.53
N LYS A 36 -5.55 21.58 6.86
CA LYS A 36 -5.36 21.41 5.42
C LYS A 36 -4.66 20.13 5.06
N ASP A 37 -3.97 19.52 6.01
CA ASP A 37 -3.26 18.27 5.73
C ASP A 37 -4.24 17.12 5.72
N ASP A 38 -4.39 16.50 4.57
CA ASP A 38 -5.23 15.32 4.43
C ASP A 38 -4.42 14.09 4.80
N VAL A 39 -4.38 13.81 6.09
CA VAL A 39 -3.55 12.73 6.63
C VAL A 39 -3.89 11.40 5.97
N LEU A 40 -5.18 11.13 5.77
CA LEU A 40 -5.59 9.85 5.19
C LEU A 40 -5.10 9.71 3.76
N SER A 41 -5.27 10.74 2.93
CA SER A 41 -4.80 10.68 1.55
C SER A 41 -3.30 10.52 1.46
N ILE A 42 -2.57 11.25 2.27
CA ILE A 42 -1.11 11.16 2.29
C ILE A 42 -0.69 9.75 2.69
N THR A 43 -1.30 9.22 3.74
CA THR A 43 -0.97 7.88 4.22
C THR A 43 -1.26 6.82 3.17
N LEU A 44 -2.41 6.91 2.51
CA LEU A 44 -2.77 5.95 1.47
C LEU A 44 -1.79 5.99 0.30
N HIS A 45 -1.34 7.18 -0.08
CA HIS A 45 -0.34 7.31 -1.14
C HIS A 45 0.97 6.64 -0.75
N ILE A 46 1.38 6.82 0.49
CA ILE A 46 2.62 6.19 0.98
C ILE A 46 2.50 4.68 0.97
N ILE A 47 1.37 4.15 1.44
CA ILE A 47 1.12 2.71 1.45
C ILE A 47 1.13 2.16 0.04
N GLU A 48 0.42 2.82 -0.88
CA GLU A 48 0.38 2.37 -2.27
C GLU A 48 1.77 2.34 -2.88
N ARG A 49 2.56 3.38 -2.63
CA ARG A 49 3.92 3.43 -3.16
C ARG A 49 4.76 2.28 -2.63
N ILE A 50 4.66 1.99 -1.35
CA ILE A 50 5.41 0.89 -0.75
C ILE A 50 5.00 -0.43 -1.38
N PHE A 51 3.70 -0.68 -1.52
CA PHE A 51 3.22 -1.93 -2.09
C PHE A 51 3.59 -2.07 -3.56
N VAL A 52 3.46 -0.99 -4.32
CA VAL A 52 3.82 -1.01 -5.74
C VAL A 52 5.31 -1.28 -5.90
N THR A 53 6.14 -0.59 -5.15
CA THR A 53 7.59 -0.77 -5.22
C THR A 53 7.98 -2.19 -4.83
N THR A 54 7.40 -2.71 -3.76
CA THR A 54 7.70 -4.05 -3.29
C THR A 54 7.28 -5.10 -4.32
N ALA A 55 6.08 -4.96 -4.87
CA ALA A 55 5.60 -5.90 -5.88
C ALA A 55 6.49 -5.89 -7.13
N MET A 56 6.88 -4.70 -7.60
CA MET A 56 7.76 -4.61 -8.77
C MET A 56 9.10 -5.28 -8.52
N ASN A 57 9.65 -5.08 -7.33
CA ASN A 57 10.92 -5.72 -6.97
C ASN A 57 10.80 -7.24 -6.94
N LEU A 58 9.69 -7.75 -6.42
CA LEU A 58 9.49 -9.19 -6.30
C LEU A 58 9.38 -9.89 -7.65
N VAL A 59 8.90 -9.19 -8.67
CA VAL A 59 8.67 -9.78 -9.99
C VAL A 59 9.63 -9.22 -11.04
N ASN A 60 10.74 -8.66 -10.63
CA ASN A 60 11.78 -8.14 -11.52
C ASN A 60 11.23 -7.14 -12.54
N ASN A 61 10.40 -6.22 -12.06
CA ASN A 61 9.81 -5.15 -12.86
C ASN A 61 8.85 -5.63 -13.96
N ASN A 62 8.32 -6.85 -13.82
CA ASN A 62 7.33 -7.35 -14.74
C ASN A 62 5.95 -6.80 -14.36
N ILE A 63 5.48 -5.81 -15.11
CA ILE A 63 4.26 -5.09 -14.76
C ILE A 63 3.03 -6.00 -14.75
N THR A 64 2.98 -6.98 -15.65
CA THR A 64 1.85 -7.90 -15.70
C THR A 64 1.77 -8.74 -14.43
N LYS A 65 2.92 -9.27 -14.00
CA LYS A 65 2.96 -10.07 -12.77
C LYS A 65 2.69 -9.21 -11.55
N ALA A 66 3.23 -8.01 -11.52
CA ALA A 66 3.02 -7.10 -10.39
C ALA A 66 1.55 -6.73 -10.25
N SER A 67 0.88 -6.45 -11.36
CA SER A 67 -0.53 -6.09 -11.31
C SER A 67 -1.38 -7.23 -10.75
N LYS A 68 -1.02 -8.46 -11.07
CA LYS A 68 -1.74 -9.62 -10.53
C LYS A 68 -1.48 -9.78 -9.04
N LEU A 69 -0.26 -9.57 -8.61
CA LEU A 69 0.07 -9.62 -7.18
C LEU A 69 -0.70 -8.59 -6.38
N LEU A 70 -0.80 -7.38 -6.94
CA LEU A 70 -1.45 -6.27 -6.25
C LEU A 70 -2.96 -6.29 -6.38
N GLY A 71 -3.50 -7.07 -7.32
CA GLY A 71 -4.94 -7.12 -7.53
C GLY A 71 -5.49 -5.89 -8.26
N MET A 72 -4.69 -5.30 -9.14
CA MET A 72 -5.12 -4.14 -9.91
C MET A 72 -4.83 -4.35 -11.39
N SER A 73 -5.44 -3.53 -12.25
CA SER A 73 -5.21 -3.64 -13.68
C SER A 73 -3.82 -3.08 -14.03
N ARG A 74 -3.30 -3.52 -15.18
CA ARG A 74 -2.01 -3.01 -15.67
C ARG A 74 -2.06 -1.50 -15.88
N ASN A 75 -3.17 -0.99 -16.40
CA ASN A 75 -3.31 0.44 -16.63
C ASN A 75 -3.25 1.23 -15.34
N THR A 76 -3.94 0.74 -14.32
CA THR A 76 -3.92 1.37 -13.01
C THR A 76 -2.52 1.36 -12.42
N LEU A 77 -1.83 0.22 -12.54
CA LEU A 77 -0.48 0.10 -12.01
C LEU A 77 0.47 1.05 -12.74
N SER A 78 0.38 1.11 -14.07
CA SER A 78 1.22 2.01 -14.86
C SER A 78 1.02 3.46 -14.44
N LYS A 79 -0.23 3.84 -14.20
CA LYS A 79 -0.53 5.20 -13.76
C LYS A 79 0.10 5.50 -12.40
N LYS A 80 -0.02 4.55 -11.48
CA LYS A 80 0.56 4.73 -10.14
C LYS A 80 2.08 4.80 -10.18
N LEU A 81 2.70 4.02 -11.04
CA LEU A 81 4.14 4.07 -11.21
C LEU A 81 4.60 5.43 -11.72
N ARG A 82 3.87 6.00 -12.67
CA ARG A 82 4.19 7.33 -13.18
C ARG A 82 4.01 8.39 -12.11
N GLU A 83 2.93 8.28 -11.33
CA GLU A 83 2.65 9.24 -10.27
C GLU A 83 3.69 9.20 -9.17
N SER A 84 4.25 8.03 -8.91
CA SER A 84 5.26 7.88 -7.88
C SER A 84 6.67 8.17 -8.38
N GLY A 85 6.84 8.46 -9.66
CA GLY A 85 8.14 8.74 -10.23
C GLY A 85 9.00 7.51 -10.44
N ARG A 86 8.41 6.32 -10.41
CA ARG A 86 9.16 5.07 -10.58
C ARG A 86 9.53 4.77 -12.02
N LEU A 87 8.70 5.23 -12.94
CA LEU A 87 8.98 5.00 -14.34
C LEU A 87 9.96 6.05 -14.86
N PRO A 88 10.92 5.65 -15.62
CA PRO A 88 11.84 6.60 -16.25
C PRO A 88 11.12 7.50 -17.23
#